data_f7524d9343de691f6ab1fb1f880ada02
#
_entry.id   f7524d9343de691f6ab1fb1f880ada02
#
_cell.length_a   1.000
_cell.length_b   1.000
_cell.length_c   1.000
_cell.angle_alpha   90.00
_cell.angle_beta   90.00
_cell.angle_gamma   90.00
#
_symmetry.space_group_name_H-M   'P 1'
#
loop_
_entity.id
_entity.type
_entity.pdbx_description
1 polymer ?
#
loop_
_entity_poly.entity_id
_entity_poly.type
_entity_poly.pdbx_seq_one_letter_code
_entity_poly.pdbx_strand_id
1 'polypeptide(L)'
;MKEVRRSHRLAIWCRRAIMSTALSACAATAAMPEPPGELLSGATTVRITNSSAFSLPAANMPLQRRLDFSVGNSFFRNPWVTAPSSTTARDGLGPLLNTNACQNCHIKDGRGHPPEPGQINAVSMLVRMSIAPSGAASDAENLRVHGNIPEPTYGLQLQDFAVADLAPEGRVEVSYREFPVTLADGGMVMLREPTLAITNLGYGPLHPQTEMSARVAPPMIGLGLLAALDPADILAREDPDDHDGDGISGRANRVWDASGAITVIGRFGWKAGQPTLPQQNAAAFNGDMGITSFLFPHTECPADPAVCLALAGGEPELEAQIQEQVDFYSANLAVPARRNINDPAVREGWQVFLDAGCAACHTPTWKTG
;
A
#
# COMPACT_ATOMS: atom_id res chain seq x y z
N MET A 1 -25.72 -57.67 69.77
CA MET A 1 -26.77 -57.34 70.74
C MET A 1 -27.66 -56.30 70.15
N LYS A 2 -28.96 -56.71 70.01
CA LYS A 2 -30.21 -55.93 69.84
C LYS A 2 -30.34 -55.13 68.60
N GLU A 3 -31.10 -55.63 67.64
CA GLU A 3 -32.58 -55.67 67.48
C GLU A 3 -33.14 -54.32 67.06
N VAL A 4 -33.61 -54.21 65.79
CA VAL A 4 -34.97 -54.38 65.28
C VAL A 4 -35.93 -53.23 65.64
N ARG A 5 -36.45 -52.51 64.65
CA ARG A 5 -37.87 -52.54 64.29
C ARG A 5 -38.20 -51.77 63.06
N ARG A 6 -39.01 -52.40 62.24
CA ARG A 6 -39.82 -51.92 61.05
C ARG A 6 -40.84 -50.90 61.46
N SER A 7 -41.20 -49.97 60.57
CA SER A 7 -42.61 -49.69 60.27
C SER A 7 -42.77 -49.11 58.90
N HIS A 8 -43.70 -49.74 58.20
CA HIS A 8 -44.30 -49.29 56.94
C HIS A 8 -45.09 -48.02 57.13
N ARG A 9 -45.17 -47.12 56.07
CA ARG A 9 -46.45 -46.62 55.53
C ARG A 9 -46.22 -45.80 54.25
N LEU A 10 -46.84 -46.32 53.26
CA LEU A 10 -47.71 -45.69 52.22
C LEU A 10 -47.19 -44.61 51.28
N ALA A 11 -47.29 -44.98 50.04
CA ALA A 11 -47.20 -44.23 48.80
C ALA A 11 -48.15 -43.05 48.73
N ILE A 12 -47.64 -41.93 48.20
CA ILE A 12 -48.46 -40.99 47.45
C ILE A 12 -47.69 -40.59 46.18
N TRP A 13 -48.27 -40.96 45.07
CA TRP A 13 -47.83 -40.57 43.72
C TRP A 13 -48.07 -39.09 43.48
N CYS A 14 -47.02 -38.29 43.26
CA CYS A 14 -47.11 -37.01 42.61
C CYS A 14 -46.32 -37.06 41.29
N ARG A 15 -47.05 -37.30 40.21
CA ARG A 15 -46.55 -37.08 38.86
C ARG A 15 -46.28 -35.60 38.68
N ARG A 16 -45.00 -35.19 38.67
CA ARG A 16 -44.57 -33.91 38.13
C ARG A 16 -44.26 -34.10 36.65
N ALA A 17 -45.12 -33.56 35.80
CA ALA A 17 -44.89 -33.35 34.39
C ALA A 17 -43.72 -32.37 34.23
N ILE A 18 -42.57 -32.86 33.77
CA ILE A 18 -41.46 -32.00 33.32
C ILE A 18 -41.85 -31.54 31.95
N MET A 19 -42.32 -30.30 31.87
CA MET A 19 -42.53 -29.56 30.62
C MET A 19 -41.14 -29.12 30.14
N SER A 20 -40.52 -29.92 29.25
CA SER A 20 -39.31 -29.53 28.51
C SER A 20 -39.72 -28.45 27.51
N THR A 21 -39.50 -27.21 27.87
CA THR A 21 -39.47 -26.09 26.90
C THR A 21 -38.18 -26.21 26.08
N ALA A 22 -38.30 -26.82 24.90
CA ALA A 22 -37.27 -26.73 23.89
C ALA A 22 -37.19 -25.24 23.43
N LEU A 23 -36.21 -24.49 23.94
CA LEU A 23 -35.79 -23.24 23.31
C LEU A 23 -35.17 -23.61 21.96
N SER A 24 -35.96 -23.52 20.88
CA SER A 24 -35.43 -23.41 19.52
C SER A 24 -34.66 -22.08 19.46
N ALA A 25 -33.36 -22.13 19.66
CA ALA A 25 -32.46 -21.05 19.23
C ALA A 25 -32.53 -20.99 17.71
N CYS A 26 -33.37 -20.10 17.18
CA CYS A 26 -33.25 -19.66 15.80
C CYS A 26 -31.90 -18.96 15.70
N ALA A 27 -30.87 -19.70 15.30
CA ALA A 27 -29.65 -19.10 14.77
C ALA A 27 -30.07 -18.33 13.52
N ALA A 28 -30.17 -17.03 13.65
CA ALA A 28 -30.25 -16.16 12.47
C ALA A 28 -28.94 -16.38 11.71
N THR A 29 -28.97 -17.21 10.68
CA THR A 29 -27.90 -17.28 9.69
C THR A 29 -27.82 -15.88 9.10
N ALA A 30 -26.79 -15.13 9.49
CA ALA A 30 -26.47 -13.88 8.81
C ALA A 30 -26.38 -14.19 7.32
N ALA A 31 -27.20 -13.52 6.52
CA ALA A 31 -27.17 -13.71 5.07
C ALA A 31 -25.73 -13.41 4.61
N MET A 32 -25.14 -14.33 3.85
CA MET A 32 -23.80 -14.13 3.27
C MET A 32 -23.81 -12.84 2.44
N PRO A 33 -22.76 -12.02 2.53
CA PRO A 33 -22.69 -10.79 1.76
C PRO A 33 -22.74 -11.11 0.27
N GLU A 34 -23.59 -10.41 -0.46
CA GLU A 34 -23.69 -10.54 -1.91
C GLU A 34 -22.35 -10.15 -2.57
N PRO A 35 -21.96 -10.85 -3.66
CA PRO A 35 -20.77 -10.47 -4.39
C PRO A 35 -20.88 -9.04 -4.92
N PRO A 36 -19.78 -8.26 -4.95
CA PRO A 36 -19.78 -6.92 -5.52
C PRO A 36 -20.32 -6.94 -6.96
N GLY A 37 -21.13 -5.94 -7.33
CA GLY A 37 -21.66 -5.81 -8.69
C GLY A 37 -20.56 -5.55 -9.74
N GLU A 38 -21.00 -5.36 -10.98
CA GLU A 38 -20.08 -5.04 -12.11
C GLU A 38 -19.35 -3.72 -11.91
N LEU A 39 -20.03 -2.70 -11.38
CA LEU A 39 -19.50 -1.35 -11.24
C LEU A 39 -18.78 -1.19 -9.89
N LEU A 40 -17.54 -1.63 -9.82
CA LEU A 40 -16.75 -1.61 -8.59
C LEU A 40 -16.52 -0.21 -8.00
N SER A 41 -16.57 0.83 -8.81
CA SER A 41 -16.44 2.24 -8.39
C SER A 41 -17.65 3.09 -8.77
N GLY A 42 -18.83 2.49 -8.85
CA GLY A 42 -20.08 3.19 -9.17
C GLY A 42 -19.99 3.93 -10.51
N ALA A 43 -20.40 5.21 -10.52
CA ALA A 43 -20.42 6.05 -11.74
C ALA A 43 -19.05 6.33 -12.36
N THR A 44 -17.96 6.13 -11.63
CA THR A 44 -16.58 6.34 -12.14
C THR A 44 -16.04 5.14 -12.92
N THR A 45 -16.71 3.98 -12.86
CA THR A 45 -16.27 2.72 -13.46
C THR A 45 -16.23 2.79 -14.99
N VAL A 46 -15.13 2.29 -15.59
CA VAL A 46 -14.97 2.15 -17.03
C VAL A 46 -15.11 0.70 -17.49
N ARG A 47 -15.81 0.47 -18.62
CA ARG A 47 -16.01 -0.87 -19.20
C ARG A 47 -15.01 -1.10 -20.33
N ILE A 48 -13.78 -1.43 -19.98
CA ILE A 48 -12.72 -1.74 -20.92
C ILE A 48 -11.89 -2.93 -20.42
N THR A 49 -11.46 -3.78 -21.34
CA THR A 49 -10.77 -5.04 -21.00
C THR A 49 -9.39 -5.20 -21.63
N ASN A 50 -8.95 -4.21 -22.41
CA ASN A 50 -7.63 -4.22 -23.04
C ASN A 50 -6.51 -3.77 -22.09
N SER A 51 -5.30 -3.69 -22.59
CA SER A 51 -4.09 -3.33 -21.83
C SER A 51 -4.06 -1.87 -21.33
N SER A 52 -5.03 -1.03 -21.70
CA SER A 52 -5.16 0.36 -21.23
C SER A 52 -6.26 0.53 -20.18
N ALA A 53 -6.75 -0.59 -19.62
CA ALA A 53 -7.88 -0.57 -18.69
C ALA A 53 -7.62 0.28 -17.43
N PHE A 54 -6.37 0.45 -17.02
CA PHE A 54 -6.00 1.23 -15.84
C PHE A 54 -5.63 2.68 -16.12
N SER A 55 -5.48 3.06 -17.40
CA SER A 55 -5.00 4.40 -17.83
C SER A 55 -6.12 5.34 -18.28
N LEU A 56 -7.36 5.05 -17.92
CA LEU A 56 -8.51 5.85 -18.35
C LEU A 56 -8.98 6.79 -17.22
N PRO A 57 -9.47 7.97 -17.59
CA PRO A 57 -10.13 8.85 -16.63
C PRO A 57 -11.46 8.25 -16.16
N ALA A 58 -11.88 8.63 -14.96
CA ALA A 58 -13.21 8.29 -14.42
C ALA A 58 -14.32 8.52 -15.46
N ALA A 59 -15.24 7.54 -15.61
CA ALA A 59 -16.25 7.55 -16.67
C ALA A 59 -17.17 8.79 -16.60
N ASN A 60 -17.42 9.30 -15.41
CA ASN A 60 -18.24 10.48 -15.16
C ASN A 60 -17.46 11.80 -15.22
N MET A 61 -16.17 11.78 -15.60
CA MET A 61 -15.36 13.00 -15.70
C MET A 61 -15.92 13.94 -16.77
N PRO A 62 -16.20 15.22 -16.44
CA PRO A 62 -16.62 16.22 -17.43
C PRO A 62 -15.60 16.39 -18.54
N LEU A 63 -16.07 16.61 -19.77
CA LEU A 63 -15.20 16.74 -20.95
C LEU A 63 -14.12 17.81 -20.76
N GLN A 64 -14.47 18.93 -20.13
CA GLN A 64 -13.57 20.06 -19.86
C GLN A 64 -12.38 19.65 -18.98
N ARG A 65 -12.58 18.69 -18.06
CA ARG A 65 -11.54 18.21 -17.15
C ARG A 65 -10.63 17.13 -17.76
N ARG A 66 -10.99 16.59 -18.93
CA ARG A 66 -10.17 15.58 -19.60
C ARG A 66 -8.84 16.14 -20.14
N LEU A 67 -8.80 17.44 -20.43
CA LEU A 67 -7.54 18.10 -20.78
C LEU A 67 -6.59 18.12 -19.58
N ASP A 68 -7.08 18.50 -18.39
CA ASP A 68 -6.28 18.51 -17.15
C ASP A 68 -5.75 17.11 -16.84
N PHE A 69 -6.59 16.07 -17.00
CA PHE A 69 -6.17 14.68 -16.84
C PHE A 69 -5.05 14.31 -17.82
N SER A 70 -5.14 14.74 -19.07
CA SER A 70 -4.11 14.47 -20.09
C SER A 70 -2.80 15.20 -19.81
N VAL A 71 -2.87 16.42 -19.27
CA VAL A 71 -1.69 17.18 -18.85
C VAL A 71 -1.01 16.49 -17.66
N GLY A 72 -1.77 16.12 -16.63
CA GLY A 72 -1.24 15.36 -15.49
C GLY A 72 -0.59 14.04 -15.93
N ASN A 73 -1.24 13.29 -16.83
CA ASN A 73 -0.65 12.10 -17.47
C ASN A 73 0.68 12.40 -18.16
N SER A 74 0.82 13.55 -18.80
CA SER A 74 2.07 13.93 -19.46
C SER A 74 3.23 14.04 -18.47
N PHE A 75 3.02 14.63 -17.29
CA PHE A 75 4.02 14.73 -16.24
C PHE A 75 4.29 13.38 -15.55
N PHE A 76 3.29 12.55 -15.43
CA PHE A 76 3.43 11.21 -14.87
C PHE A 76 4.22 10.26 -15.81
N ARG A 77 3.98 10.35 -17.11
CA ARG A 77 4.50 9.40 -18.10
C ARG A 77 5.84 9.76 -18.71
N ASN A 78 6.05 11.04 -18.98
CA ASN A 78 7.25 11.45 -19.72
C ASN A 78 8.45 11.59 -18.78
N PRO A 79 9.67 11.24 -19.25
CA PRO A 79 10.87 11.36 -18.45
C PRO A 79 11.16 12.79 -17.99
N TRP A 80 11.57 12.91 -16.74
CA TRP A 80 12.18 14.11 -16.19
C TRP A 80 13.67 14.09 -16.49
N VAL A 81 14.28 15.25 -16.55
CA VAL A 81 15.69 15.45 -16.90
C VAL A 81 16.36 16.36 -15.88
N THR A 82 17.69 16.30 -15.82
CA THR A 82 18.47 17.18 -14.95
C THR A 82 18.33 18.64 -15.37
N ALA A 83 18.36 19.55 -14.40
CA ALA A 83 18.40 20.99 -14.66
C ALA A 83 19.86 21.46 -14.88
N PRO A 84 20.08 22.56 -15.65
CA PRO A 84 19.08 23.26 -16.45
C PRO A 84 18.80 22.57 -17.80
N SER A 85 17.55 22.59 -18.24
CA SER A 85 17.15 21.96 -19.49
C SER A 85 16.24 22.89 -20.32
N SER A 86 16.17 22.65 -21.63
CA SER A 86 15.18 23.32 -22.48
C SER A 86 13.74 22.88 -22.17
N THR A 87 13.56 21.79 -21.46
CA THR A 87 12.25 21.30 -20.99
C THR A 87 12.04 21.73 -19.54
N THR A 88 12.00 23.04 -19.28
CA THR A 88 11.95 23.63 -17.93
C THR A 88 10.80 23.14 -17.06
N ALA A 89 9.68 22.72 -17.64
CA ALA A 89 8.55 22.17 -16.88
C ALA A 89 8.77 20.74 -16.38
N ARG A 90 9.85 20.07 -16.75
CA ARG A 90 10.20 18.70 -16.35
C ARG A 90 11.72 18.54 -16.18
N ASP A 91 12.40 19.59 -15.80
CA ASP A 91 13.77 19.49 -15.30
C ASP A 91 13.76 19.46 -13.76
N GLY A 92 14.95 19.39 -13.17
CA GLY A 92 15.07 19.21 -11.72
C GLY A 92 15.11 17.73 -11.29
N LEU A 93 15.34 16.79 -12.23
CA LEU A 93 15.62 15.40 -11.84
C LEU A 93 16.81 15.39 -10.87
N GLY A 94 16.56 14.89 -9.67
CA GLY A 94 17.48 14.99 -8.56
C GLY A 94 18.79 14.24 -8.75
N PRO A 95 19.79 14.51 -7.92
CA PRO A 95 21.11 13.90 -8.11
C PRO A 95 21.11 12.37 -7.94
N LEU A 96 20.35 11.86 -6.99
CA LEU A 96 20.15 10.43 -6.72
C LEU A 96 18.69 10.06 -6.97
N LEU A 97 18.43 8.90 -7.53
CA LEU A 97 17.08 8.50 -7.97
C LEU A 97 16.98 6.97 -8.14
N ASN A 98 15.73 6.48 -8.26
CA ASN A 98 15.44 5.12 -8.72
C ASN A 98 14.88 5.12 -10.15
N THR A 99 14.24 6.22 -10.57
CA THR A 99 13.62 6.34 -11.88
C THR A 99 13.53 7.80 -12.31
N ASN A 100 13.32 8.04 -13.59
CA ASN A 100 13.08 9.37 -14.11
C ASN A 100 11.65 9.60 -14.63
N ALA A 101 10.74 8.66 -14.40
CA ALA A 101 9.32 8.80 -14.72
C ALA A 101 8.48 7.84 -13.86
N CYS A 102 7.33 8.28 -13.40
CA CYS A 102 6.42 7.45 -12.59
C CYS A 102 5.98 6.19 -13.34
N GLN A 103 5.74 6.30 -14.65
CA GLN A 103 5.30 5.19 -15.48
C GLN A 103 6.33 4.07 -15.66
N ASN A 104 7.60 4.30 -15.38
CA ASN A 104 8.60 3.23 -15.42
C ASN A 104 8.36 2.18 -14.34
N CYS A 105 7.85 2.61 -13.17
CA CYS A 105 7.46 1.72 -12.07
C CYS A 105 5.99 1.31 -12.18
N HIS A 106 5.10 2.24 -12.55
CA HIS A 106 3.66 2.04 -12.68
C HIS A 106 3.25 1.84 -14.14
N ILE A 107 3.74 0.77 -14.77
CA ILE A 107 3.56 0.52 -16.21
C ILE A 107 2.07 0.52 -16.58
N LYS A 108 1.66 1.48 -17.44
CA LYS A 108 0.25 1.69 -17.80
C LYS A 108 -0.66 1.84 -16.58
N ASP A 109 -0.18 2.56 -15.57
CA ASP A 109 -0.88 2.80 -14.30
C ASP A 109 -1.20 1.53 -13.50
N GLY A 110 -0.59 0.42 -13.90
CA GLY A 110 -0.72 -0.89 -13.28
C GLY A 110 0.32 -1.13 -12.19
N ARG A 111 0.40 -2.39 -11.81
CA ARG A 111 1.39 -2.88 -10.85
C ARG A 111 2.72 -3.09 -11.54
N GLY A 112 3.82 -2.78 -10.84
CA GLY A 112 5.16 -3.25 -11.18
C GLY A 112 5.31 -4.76 -10.94
N HIS A 113 6.51 -5.26 -11.15
CA HIS A 113 6.86 -6.66 -10.90
C HIS A 113 8.24 -6.76 -10.23
N PRO A 114 8.50 -7.82 -9.45
CA PRO A 114 9.83 -8.07 -8.93
C PRO A 114 10.80 -8.39 -10.07
N PRO A 115 12.13 -8.21 -9.86
CA PRO A 115 13.11 -8.55 -10.89
C PRO A 115 13.09 -10.05 -11.20
N GLU A 116 13.35 -10.40 -12.44
CA GLU A 116 13.62 -11.79 -12.83
C GLU A 116 15.01 -12.22 -12.31
N PRO A 117 15.26 -13.54 -12.17
CA PRO A 117 16.55 -14.05 -11.74
C PRO A 117 17.70 -13.49 -12.60
N GLY A 118 18.69 -12.87 -11.97
CA GLY A 118 19.83 -12.24 -12.63
C GLY A 118 19.58 -10.84 -13.22
N GLN A 119 18.37 -10.32 -13.13
CA GLN A 119 18.10 -8.92 -13.45
C GLN A 119 18.60 -8.02 -12.30
N ILE A 120 19.39 -7.04 -12.67
CA ILE A 120 19.97 -6.06 -11.74
C ILE A 120 19.18 -4.76 -11.88
N ASN A 121 18.91 -4.06 -10.75
CA ASN A 121 18.18 -2.80 -10.70
C ASN A 121 16.81 -2.89 -11.39
N ALA A 122 15.90 -3.64 -10.78
CA ALA A 122 14.54 -3.72 -11.26
C ALA A 122 13.79 -2.40 -10.99
N VAL A 123 13.62 -1.59 -12.01
CA VAL A 123 13.04 -0.23 -11.92
C VAL A 123 11.70 -0.19 -11.18
N SER A 124 10.84 -1.20 -11.33
CA SER A 124 9.52 -1.21 -10.68
C SER A 124 9.50 -1.80 -9.26
N MET A 125 10.67 -1.99 -8.66
CA MET A 125 10.85 -2.41 -7.27
C MET A 125 11.91 -1.53 -6.62
N LEU A 126 11.60 -0.94 -5.48
CA LEU A 126 12.54 -0.18 -4.65
C LEU A 126 12.81 -0.88 -3.31
N VAL A 127 13.91 -0.52 -2.66
CA VAL A 127 14.27 -1.04 -1.33
C VAL A 127 14.17 0.08 -0.30
N ARG A 128 13.26 -0.09 0.66
CA ARG A 128 13.18 0.75 1.85
C ARG A 128 14.13 0.24 2.91
N MET A 129 14.77 1.16 3.62
CA MET A 129 15.74 0.86 4.67
C MET A 129 15.35 1.54 5.98
N SER A 130 15.77 0.92 7.08
CA SER A 130 15.64 1.48 8.42
C SER A 130 16.59 0.77 9.36
N ILE A 131 16.81 1.35 10.54
CA ILE A 131 17.46 0.69 11.67
C ILE A 131 16.53 0.65 12.86
N ALA A 132 16.86 -0.21 13.85
CA ALA A 132 16.12 -0.24 15.10
C ALA A 132 16.35 1.06 15.91
N PRO A 133 15.34 1.53 16.69
CA PRO A 133 15.53 2.66 17.59
C PRO A 133 16.68 2.41 18.56
N SER A 134 17.57 3.40 18.71
CA SER A 134 18.73 3.35 19.59
C SER A 134 18.45 3.89 21.00
N GLY A 135 17.32 4.55 21.17
CA GLY A 135 16.98 5.34 22.37
C GLY A 135 17.54 6.76 22.34
N ALA A 136 18.09 7.21 21.21
CA ALA A 136 18.53 8.59 21.03
C ALA A 136 17.34 9.56 21.05
N ALA A 137 17.60 10.82 21.43
CA ALA A 137 16.55 11.85 21.46
C ALA A 137 15.93 12.10 20.08
N SER A 138 16.70 11.92 19.01
CA SER A 138 16.24 12.04 17.60
C SER A 138 15.27 10.93 17.18
N ASP A 139 15.28 9.78 17.84
CA ASP A 139 14.43 8.64 17.46
C ASP A 139 12.95 8.97 17.54
N ALA A 140 12.54 9.72 18.57
CA ALA A 140 11.15 10.11 18.76
C ALA A 140 10.63 10.98 17.59
N GLU A 141 11.44 11.89 17.09
CA GLU A 141 11.10 12.73 15.95
C GLU A 141 11.10 11.95 14.66
N ASN A 142 12.10 11.10 14.41
CA ASN A 142 12.13 10.21 13.24
C ASN A 142 10.91 9.29 13.20
N LEU A 143 10.56 8.65 14.31
CA LEU A 143 9.37 7.79 14.41
C LEU A 143 8.08 8.58 14.19
N ARG A 144 8.00 9.83 14.68
CA ARG A 144 6.83 10.69 14.48
C ARG A 144 6.65 11.10 13.03
N VAL A 145 7.73 11.54 12.36
CA VAL A 145 7.69 12.10 11.00
C VAL A 145 7.75 11.01 9.93
N HIS A 146 8.62 10.02 10.09
CA HIS A 146 8.89 9.00 9.08
C HIS A 146 8.27 7.64 9.41
N GLY A 147 7.87 7.40 10.67
CA GLY A 147 7.41 6.09 11.15
C GLY A 147 8.53 5.05 11.26
N ASN A 148 9.77 5.42 10.98
CA ASN A 148 10.98 4.58 11.03
C ASN A 148 12.19 5.44 11.37
N ILE A 149 13.27 4.80 11.81
CA ILE A 149 14.57 5.44 11.96
C ILE A 149 15.34 5.25 10.64
N PRO A 150 15.73 6.32 9.95
CA PRO A 150 16.50 6.22 8.71
C PRO A 150 17.82 5.49 8.91
N GLU A 151 18.27 4.77 7.89
CA GLU A 151 19.66 4.30 7.80
C GLU A 151 20.61 5.52 7.81
N PRO A 152 21.66 5.54 8.65
CA PRO A 152 22.43 6.76 8.89
C PRO A 152 23.15 7.37 7.66
N THR A 153 23.47 6.53 6.67
CA THR A 153 24.15 6.97 5.45
C THR A 153 23.19 7.14 4.29
N TYR A 154 22.27 6.19 4.12
CA TYR A 154 21.44 6.02 2.91
C TYR A 154 19.96 6.40 3.12
N GLY A 155 19.58 6.91 4.29
CA GLY A 155 18.25 7.37 4.56
C GLY A 155 17.19 6.26 4.59
N LEU A 156 16.00 6.56 4.07
CA LEU A 156 14.83 5.67 4.11
C LEU A 156 14.66 4.80 2.86
N GLN A 157 15.38 5.09 1.79
CA GLN A 157 15.25 4.41 0.49
C GLN A 157 16.59 4.40 -0.22
N LEU A 158 16.99 3.23 -0.72
CA LEU A 158 18.18 3.13 -1.57
C LEU A 158 17.87 3.72 -2.94
N GLN A 159 18.69 4.68 -3.40
CA GLN A 159 18.66 5.22 -4.76
C GLN A 159 19.75 4.55 -5.61
N ASP A 160 19.33 3.67 -6.49
CA ASP A 160 20.22 2.80 -7.27
C ASP A 160 20.64 3.37 -8.63
N PHE A 161 20.27 4.64 -8.90
CA PHE A 161 20.74 5.45 -10.00
C PHE A 161 21.21 6.82 -9.53
N ALA A 162 22.02 7.47 -10.34
CA ALA A 162 22.50 8.82 -10.12
C ALA A 162 22.59 9.59 -11.45
N VAL A 163 22.56 10.91 -11.38
CA VAL A 163 22.92 11.76 -12.52
C VAL A 163 24.39 11.67 -12.83
N ALA A 164 24.83 12.22 -13.97
CA ALA A 164 26.23 12.25 -14.34
C ALA A 164 27.09 12.87 -13.21
N ASP A 165 28.31 12.37 -13.08
CA ASP A 165 29.31 12.79 -12.10
C ASP A 165 29.05 12.38 -10.63
N LEU A 166 27.98 11.63 -10.36
CA LEU A 166 27.75 11.01 -9.06
C LEU A 166 27.70 9.48 -9.14
N ALA A 167 28.13 8.83 -8.07
CA ALA A 167 27.91 7.41 -7.89
C ALA A 167 26.48 7.17 -7.36
N PRO A 168 25.78 6.13 -7.83
CA PRO A 168 24.55 5.69 -7.17
C PRO A 168 24.88 5.17 -5.76
N GLU A 169 23.87 5.12 -4.90
CA GLU A 169 24.05 4.64 -3.52
C GLU A 169 24.47 3.18 -3.45
N GLY A 170 23.98 2.37 -4.35
CA GLY A 170 24.31 0.96 -4.44
C GLY A 170 23.57 0.29 -5.58
N ARG A 171 23.63 -1.02 -5.61
CA ARG A 171 22.93 -1.84 -6.60
C ARG A 171 22.11 -2.92 -5.90
N VAL A 172 20.84 -3.01 -6.23
CA VAL A 172 19.95 -4.04 -5.70
C VAL A 172 20.09 -5.31 -6.52
N GLU A 173 20.34 -6.42 -5.84
CA GLU A 173 20.35 -7.76 -6.41
C GLU A 173 19.34 -8.63 -5.69
N VAL A 174 18.55 -9.41 -6.45
CA VAL A 174 17.59 -10.35 -5.90
C VAL A 174 17.90 -11.74 -6.41
N SER A 175 18.12 -12.67 -5.50
CA SER A 175 18.22 -14.10 -5.79
C SER A 175 16.98 -14.82 -5.26
N TYR A 176 16.66 -15.97 -5.85
CA TYR A 176 15.48 -16.74 -5.48
C TYR A 176 15.87 -18.17 -5.14
N ARG A 177 15.35 -18.67 -4.02
CA ARG A 177 15.36 -20.08 -3.68
C ARG A 177 13.96 -20.66 -3.99
N GLU A 178 13.90 -21.61 -4.90
CA GLU A 178 12.67 -22.32 -5.20
C GLU A 178 12.49 -23.53 -4.30
N PHE A 179 11.26 -23.77 -3.84
CA PHE A 179 10.91 -24.93 -3.02
C PHE A 179 9.49 -25.40 -3.30
N PRO A 180 9.25 -26.74 -3.27
CA PRO A 180 7.92 -27.28 -3.49
C PRO A 180 7.04 -27.13 -2.24
N VAL A 181 5.77 -26.83 -2.46
CA VAL A 181 4.71 -26.88 -1.46
C VAL A 181 3.61 -27.82 -1.94
N THR A 182 3.23 -28.80 -1.11
CA THR A 182 2.13 -29.71 -1.41
C THR A 182 0.82 -29.08 -0.93
N LEU A 183 -0.12 -28.93 -1.83
CA LEU A 183 -1.47 -28.43 -1.56
C LEU A 183 -2.33 -29.50 -0.88
N ALA A 184 -3.49 -29.11 -0.32
CA ALA A 184 -4.39 -30.01 0.38
C ALA A 184 -4.97 -31.13 -0.51
N ASP A 185 -5.07 -30.91 -1.81
CA ASP A 185 -5.51 -31.89 -2.81
C ASP A 185 -4.38 -32.83 -3.29
N GLY A 186 -3.16 -32.67 -2.77
CA GLY A 186 -1.97 -33.42 -3.17
C GLY A 186 -1.21 -32.82 -4.37
N GLY A 187 -1.71 -31.75 -4.97
CA GLY A 187 -1.00 -31.01 -6.01
C GLY A 187 0.28 -30.37 -5.48
N MET A 188 1.31 -30.23 -6.33
CA MET A 188 2.54 -29.53 -5.96
C MET A 188 2.65 -28.20 -6.71
N VAL A 189 3.03 -27.15 -5.98
CA VAL A 189 3.39 -25.86 -6.55
C VAL A 189 4.80 -25.47 -6.10
N MET A 190 5.56 -24.82 -7.01
CA MET A 190 6.87 -24.26 -6.67
C MET A 190 6.70 -22.83 -6.20
N LEU A 191 7.12 -22.54 -4.98
CA LEU A 191 7.21 -21.18 -4.46
C LEU A 191 8.64 -20.66 -4.59
N ARG A 192 8.79 -19.33 -4.64
CA ARG A 192 10.07 -18.62 -4.67
C ARG A 192 10.23 -17.78 -3.41
N GLU A 193 11.32 -17.97 -2.69
CA GLU A 193 11.72 -17.13 -1.58
C GLU A 193 12.81 -16.17 -2.05
N PRO A 194 12.55 -14.84 -2.04
CA PRO A 194 13.55 -13.85 -2.45
C PRO A 194 14.57 -13.61 -1.34
N THR A 195 15.81 -13.39 -1.74
CA THR A 195 16.89 -12.86 -0.89
C THR A 195 17.42 -11.59 -1.53
N LEU A 196 17.41 -10.49 -0.76
CA LEU A 196 17.93 -9.19 -1.19
C LEU A 196 19.39 -9.04 -0.79
N ALA A 197 20.18 -8.46 -1.68
CA ALA A 197 21.51 -7.96 -1.40
C ALA A 197 21.68 -6.56 -2.00
N ILE A 198 22.44 -5.72 -1.32
CA ILE A 198 22.90 -4.44 -1.87
C ILE A 198 24.42 -4.57 -2.08
N THR A 199 24.82 -4.35 -3.32
CA THR A 199 26.24 -4.42 -3.74
C THR A 199 26.70 -3.07 -4.26
N ASN A 200 28.00 -2.89 -4.43
CA ASN A 200 28.61 -1.67 -4.98
C ASN A 200 28.19 -0.38 -4.25
N LEU A 201 28.13 -0.42 -2.92
CA LEU A 201 27.82 0.75 -2.10
C LEU A 201 28.74 1.92 -2.42
N GLY A 202 28.14 3.09 -2.77
CA GLY A 202 28.87 4.27 -3.21
C GLY A 202 29.44 5.14 -2.08
N TYR A 203 28.85 5.07 -0.88
CA TYR A 203 29.08 6.04 0.20
C TYR A 203 29.43 5.40 1.54
N GLY A 204 30.00 4.20 1.51
CA GLY A 204 30.44 3.47 2.69
C GLY A 204 29.55 2.27 3.03
N PRO A 205 29.86 1.53 4.12
CA PRO A 205 29.09 0.36 4.49
C PRO A 205 27.74 0.73 5.10
N LEU A 206 26.75 -0.12 4.90
CA LEU A 206 25.48 -0.05 5.62
C LEU A 206 25.71 -0.22 7.14
N HIS A 207 24.86 0.40 7.92
CA HIS A 207 24.83 0.18 9.36
C HIS A 207 24.55 -1.32 9.66
N PRO A 208 25.22 -1.94 10.66
CA PRO A 208 25.09 -3.38 10.92
C PRO A 208 23.66 -3.83 11.28
N GLN A 209 22.81 -2.93 11.70
CA GLN A 209 21.40 -3.20 12.04
C GLN A 209 20.42 -2.74 10.94
N THR A 210 20.89 -2.55 9.71
CA THR A 210 20.03 -2.15 8.61
C THR A 210 19.06 -3.25 8.26
N GLU A 211 17.78 -2.93 8.34
CA GLU A 211 16.66 -3.74 7.88
C GLU A 211 16.24 -3.26 6.49
N MET A 212 15.90 -4.21 5.62
CA MET A 212 15.52 -3.93 4.23
C MET A 212 14.12 -4.46 3.91
N SER A 213 13.38 -3.69 3.11
CA SER A 213 12.05 -4.08 2.63
C SER A 213 11.90 -3.77 1.15
N ALA A 214 11.89 -4.81 0.31
CA ALA A 214 11.59 -4.66 -1.10
C ALA A 214 10.11 -4.34 -1.31
N ARG A 215 9.82 -3.37 -2.18
CA ARG A 215 8.47 -2.93 -2.48
C ARG A 215 8.28 -2.75 -3.98
N VAL A 216 7.40 -3.57 -4.54
CA VAL A 216 6.99 -3.46 -5.94
C VAL A 216 5.92 -2.38 -6.06
N ALA A 217 5.99 -1.56 -7.09
CA ALA A 217 5.03 -0.48 -7.33
C ALA A 217 3.57 -1.01 -7.38
N PRO A 218 2.63 -0.45 -6.59
CA PRO A 218 1.22 -0.85 -6.61
C PRO A 218 0.48 -0.24 -7.81
N PRO A 219 -0.72 -0.73 -8.17
CA PRO A 219 -1.54 -0.09 -9.20
C PRO A 219 -2.05 1.28 -8.74
N MET A 220 -2.27 2.19 -9.71
CA MET A 220 -2.67 3.58 -9.46
C MET A 220 -4.19 3.82 -9.47
N ILE A 221 -4.99 2.81 -9.86
CA ILE A 221 -6.45 2.96 -9.98
C ILE A 221 -7.13 3.12 -8.63
N GLY A 222 -8.18 3.94 -8.57
CA GLY A 222 -9.06 4.06 -7.39
C GLY A 222 -8.50 4.89 -6.24
N LEU A 223 -7.36 5.55 -6.40
CA LEU A 223 -6.74 6.33 -5.31
C LEU A 223 -7.63 7.50 -4.86
N GLY A 224 -8.34 8.18 -5.77
CA GLY A 224 -9.30 9.22 -5.41
C GLY A 224 -10.50 8.68 -4.62
N LEU A 225 -10.94 7.45 -4.89
CA LEU A 225 -11.99 6.79 -4.09
C LEU A 225 -11.49 6.48 -2.68
N LEU A 226 -10.26 5.99 -2.55
CA LEU A 226 -9.63 5.79 -1.24
C LEU A 226 -9.47 7.11 -0.48
N ALA A 227 -9.14 8.21 -1.18
CA ALA A 227 -9.09 9.55 -0.57
C ALA A 227 -10.45 10.02 -0.04
N ALA A 228 -11.54 9.63 -0.71
CA ALA A 228 -12.90 10.05 -0.40
C ALA A 228 -13.59 9.22 0.72
N LEU A 229 -12.91 8.25 1.32
CA LEU A 229 -13.44 7.52 2.47
C LEU A 229 -13.48 8.42 3.71
N ASP A 230 -14.56 8.33 4.48
CA ASP A 230 -14.61 9.01 5.77
C ASP A 230 -13.57 8.40 6.74
N PRO A 231 -12.75 9.20 7.43
CA PRO A 231 -11.86 8.70 8.47
C PRO A 231 -12.57 7.87 9.55
N ALA A 232 -13.81 8.22 9.89
CA ALA A 232 -14.59 7.49 10.87
C ALA A 232 -14.91 6.06 10.43
N ASP A 233 -15.16 5.85 9.13
CA ASP A 233 -15.42 4.51 8.58
C ASP A 233 -14.18 3.62 8.63
N ILE A 234 -12.98 4.21 8.44
CA ILE A 234 -11.71 3.50 8.60
C ILE A 234 -11.49 3.13 10.07
N LEU A 235 -11.67 4.07 10.99
CA LEU A 235 -11.51 3.86 12.43
C LEU A 235 -12.51 2.85 12.99
N ALA A 236 -13.72 2.79 12.44
CA ALA A 236 -14.73 1.80 12.83
C ALA A 236 -14.32 0.34 12.51
N ARG A 237 -13.21 0.15 11.79
CA ARG A 237 -12.62 -1.17 11.49
C ARG A 237 -11.43 -1.51 12.39
N GLU A 238 -11.06 -0.63 13.32
CA GLU A 238 -10.03 -0.98 14.31
C GLU A 238 -10.57 -2.03 15.28
N ASP A 239 -9.81 -3.09 15.46
CA ASP A 239 -10.00 -4.10 16.50
C ASP A 239 -8.64 -4.50 17.08
N PRO A 240 -7.98 -3.59 17.84
CA PRO A 240 -6.62 -3.82 18.32
C PRO A 240 -6.50 -4.97 19.31
N ASP A 241 -7.60 -5.37 19.94
CA ASP A 241 -7.65 -6.37 21.00
C ASP A 241 -8.32 -7.68 20.54
N ASP A 242 -8.60 -7.83 19.23
CA ASP A 242 -9.22 -9.03 18.63
C ASP A 242 -10.53 -9.43 19.35
N HIS A 243 -11.44 -8.45 19.49
CA HIS A 243 -12.69 -8.66 20.25
C HIS A 243 -13.64 -9.65 19.56
N ASP A 244 -13.59 -9.77 18.23
CA ASP A 244 -14.39 -10.72 17.46
C ASP A 244 -13.76 -12.12 17.39
N GLY A 245 -12.50 -12.26 17.83
CA GLY A 245 -11.81 -13.55 17.97
C GLY A 245 -11.40 -14.18 16.65
N ASP A 246 -11.23 -13.39 15.59
CA ASP A 246 -10.83 -13.87 14.25
C ASP A 246 -9.30 -14.04 14.11
N GLY A 247 -8.53 -13.63 15.11
CA GLY A 247 -7.07 -13.67 15.14
C GLY A 247 -6.40 -12.47 14.46
N ILE A 248 -7.14 -11.42 14.11
CA ILE A 248 -6.65 -10.24 13.40
C ILE A 248 -6.84 -8.98 14.26
N SER A 249 -5.74 -8.43 14.76
CA SER A 249 -5.75 -7.19 15.54
C SER A 249 -5.60 -5.97 14.62
N GLY A 250 -6.69 -5.50 14.05
CA GLY A 250 -6.71 -4.36 13.12
C GLY A 250 -6.38 -3.02 13.80
N ARG A 251 -5.44 -2.25 13.23
CA ARG A 251 -5.07 -0.91 13.71
C ARG A 251 -4.90 0.06 12.56
N ALA A 252 -5.48 1.26 12.67
CA ALA A 252 -5.22 2.33 11.73
C ALA A 252 -3.78 2.84 11.90
N ASN A 253 -3.05 3.01 10.79
CA ASN A 253 -1.74 3.64 10.87
C ASN A 253 -1.89 5.15 11.15
N ARG A 254 -1.13 5.67 12.12
CA ARG A 254 -1.07 7.08 12.49
C ARG A 254 0.20 7.68 11.91
N VAL A 255 0.06 8.62 10.99
CA VAL A 255 1.17 9.15 10.20
C VAL A 255 1.22 10.67 10.22
N TRP A 256 2.38 11.20 9.90
CA TRP A 256 2.61 12.65 9.86
C TRP A 256 2.00 13.25 8.59
N ASP A 257 1.18 14.27 8.78
CA ASP A 257 0.75 15.19 7.72
C ASP A 257 1.68 16.39 7.71
N ALA A 258 2.50 16.49 6.68
CA ALA A 258 3.50 17.56 6.55
C ALA A 258 2.84 18.93 6.33
N SER A 259 1.67 18.98 5.68
CA SER A 259 0.97 20.23 5.41
C SER A 259 0.32 20.81 6.65
N GLY A 260 -0.26 19.96 7.49
CA GLY A 260 -0.92 20.35 8.72
C GLY A 260 -0.02 20.33 9.96
N ALA A 261 1.19 19.78 9.86
CA ALA A 261 2.10 19.51 10.97
C ALA A 261 1.42 18.77 12.14
N ILE A 262 0.60 17.76 11.82
CA ILE A 262 -0.17 16.95 12.77
C ILE A 262 -0.10 15.47 12.41
N THR A 263 -0.43 14.61 13.38
CA THR A 263 -0.58 13.18 13.16
C THR A 263 -2.03 12.85 12.82
N VAL A 264 -2.24 12.15 11.70
CA VAL A 264 -3.55 11.77 11.18
C VAL A 264 -3.56 10.31 10.70
N ILE A 265 -4.68 9.81 10.18
CA ILE A 265 -4.78 8.45 9.63
C ILE A 265 -4.08 8.38 8.28
N GLY A 266 -3.19 7.41 8.13
CA GLY A 266 -2.57 7.06 6.86
C GLY A 266 -3.50 6.26 5.94
N ARG A 267 -3.36 6.45 4.62
CA ARG A 267 -4.19 5.79 3.59
C ARG A 267 -3.39 5.24 2.44
N PHE A 268 -2.31 5.92 2.05
CA PHE A 268 -1.57 5.65 0.80
C PHE A 268 -0.23 4.99 1.06
N GLY A 269 0.29 4.36 0.01
CA GLY A 269 1.50 3.55 0.07
C GLY A 269 1.27 2.16 0.65
N TRP A 270 2.29 1.30 0.60
CA TRP A 270 2.22 -0.11 0.98
C TRP A 270 1.75 -0.38 2.42
N LYS A 271 2.01 0.54 3.34
CA LYS A 271 1.67 0.41 4.76
C LYS A 271 0.76 1.55 5.23
N ALA A 272 -0.02 2.14 4.34
CA ALA A 272 -0.79 3.33 4.62
C ALA A 272 0.09 4.40 5.32
N GLY A 273 1.32 4.61 4.81
CA GLY A 273 2.33 5.49 5.40
C GLY A 273 2.16 6.97 5.05
N GLN A 274 1.23 7.31 4.16
CA GLN A 274 0.96 8.68 3.73
C GLN A 274 -0.50 9.05 3.96
N PRO A 275 -0.80 10.25 4.48
CA PRO A 275 -2.15 10.66 4.85
C PRO A 275 -2.99 11.07 3.64
N THR A 276 -2.39 11.75 2.67
CA THR A 276 -3.06 12.34 1.51
C THR A 276 -2.38 11.93 0.22
N LEU A 277 -3.13 11.96 -0.89
CA LEU A 277 -2.57 11.67 -2.22
C LEU A 277 -1.55 12.72 -2.68
N PRO A 278 -1.74 14.03 -2.46
CA PRO A 278 -0.71 15.02 -2.72
C PRO A 278 0.61 14.73 -1.99
N GLN A 279 0.57 14.38 -0.69
CA GLN A 279 1.78 14.05 0.04
C GLN A 279 2.42 12.75 -0.46
N GLN A 280 1.62 11.74 -0.83
CA GLN A 280 2.13 10.50 -1.44
C GLN A 280 2.86 10.78 -2.75
N ASN A 281 2.29 11.61 -3.62
CA ASN A 281 2.90 11.97 -4.89
C ASN A 281 4.18 12.79 -4.68
N ALA A 282 4.16 13.79 -3.80
CA ALA A 282 5.34 14.59 -3.46
C ALA A 282 6.46 13.71 -2.85
N ALA A 283 6.11 12.74 -1.99
CA ALA A 283 7.07 11.79 -1.43
C ALA A 283 7.68 10.87 -2.52
N ALA A 284 6.92 10.52 -3.56
CA ALA A 284 7.43 9.76 -4.70
C ALA A 284 8.34 10.61 -5.59
N PHE A 285 7.99 11.87 -5.85
CA PHE A 285 8.90 12.80 -6.53
C PHE A 285 10.23 12.93 -5.80
N ASN A 286 10.19 13.06 -4.48
CA ASN A 286 11.39 13.21 -3.66
C ASN A 286 12.20 11.91 -3.56
N GLY A 287 11.59 10.82 -3.10
CA GLY A 287 12.30 9.56 -2.85
C GLY A 287 12.69 8.80 -4.11
N ASP A 288 11.82 8.77 -5.14
CA ASP A 288 12.04 7.95 -6.33
C ASP A 288 12.79 8.69 -7.43
N MET A 289 12.68 10.04 -7.49
CA MET A 289 13.23 10.87 -8.55
C MET A 289 14.17 11.96 -8.04
N GLY A 290 14.35 12.09 -6.72
CA GLY A 290 15.20 13.09 -6.10
C GLY A 290 14.71 14.54 -6.28
N ILE A 291 13.46 14.76 -6.68
CA ILE A 291 12.89 16.07 -6.99
C ILE A 291 12.29 16.68 -5.73
N THR A 292 12.75 17.84 -5.32
CA THR A 292 12.23 18.57 -4.17
C THR A 292 10.87 19.19 -4.47
N SER A 293 10.04 19.32 -3.43
CA SER A 293 8.73 19.92 -3.50
C SER A 293 8.48 20.83 -2.29
N PHE A 294 7.40 21.57 -2.29
CA PHE A 294 7.03 22.38 -1.13
C PHE A 294 6.82 21.53 0.14
N LEU A 295 6.33 20.28 0.00
CA LEU A 295 6.14 19.36 1.12
C LEU A 295 7.42 18.62 1.53
N PHE A 296 8.35 18.42 0.60
CA PHE A 296 9.65 17.78 0.80
C PHE A 296 10.74 18.67 0.19
N PRO A 297 11.16 19.71 0.93
CA PRO A 297 12.08 20.72 0.37
C PRO A 297 13.54 20.27 0.29
N HIS A 298 13.87 19.10 0.85
CA HIS A 298 15.24 18.60 0.90
C HIS A 298 15.35 17.23 0.27
N THR A 299 16.45 16.95 -0.41
CA THR A 299 16.83 15.61 -0.86
C THR A 299 17.73 14.96 0.18
N GLU A 300 17.58 13.64 0.39
CA GLU A 300 18.56 12.84 1.10
C GLU A 300 19.76 12.65 0.16
N CYS A 301 20.95 13.02 0.59
CA CYS A 301 22.16 12.89 -0.20
C CYS A 301 23.36 12.51 0.69
N PRO A 302 23.83 11.25 0.62
CA PRO A 302 24.98 10.78 1.38
C PRO A 302 26.33 11.28 0.85
N ALA A 303 26.33 11.83 -0.37
CA ALA A 303 27.47 12.53 -0.92
C ALA A 303 27.70 13.86 -0.16
N ASP A 304 28.76 14.62 -0.55
CA ASP A 304 28.91 15.97 -0.03
C ASP A 304 27.65 16.79 -0.31
N PRO A 305 26.96 17.29 0.72
CA PRO A 305 25.74 18.09 0.55
C PRO A 305 25.90 19.27 -0.41
N ALA A 306 27.09 19.85 -0.49
CA ALA A 306 27.38 20.95 -1.42
C ALA A 306 27.36 20.51 -2.88
N VAL A 307 27.79 19.27 -3.19
CA VAL A 307 27.74 18.70 -4.53
C VAL A 307 26.29 18.44 -4.93
N CYS A 308 25.48 17.86 -4.04
CA CYS A 308 24.08 17.63 -4.32
C CYS A 308 23.29 18.92 -4.52
N LEU A 309 23.54 19.92 -3.68
CA LEU A 309 22.89 21.22 -3.82
C LEU A 309 23.27 21.92 -5.12
N ALA A 310 24.54 21.77 -5.58
CA ALA A 310 24.99 22.31 -6.85
C ALA A 310 24.36 21.64 -8.10
N LEU A 311 23.86 20.41 -7.94
CA LEU A 311 23.19 19.65 -9.00
C LEU A 311 21.66 19.79 -8.96
N ALA A 312 21.11 20.38 -7.91
CA ALA A 312 19.69 20.67 -7.78
C ALA A 312 19.25 21.76 -8.77
N GLY A 313 18.07 21.61 -9.36
CA GLY A 313 17.53 22.51 -10.38
C GLY A 313 16.79 23.73 -9.86
N GLY A 314 16.60 23.83 -8.56
CA GLY A 314 15.85 24.88 -7.87
C GLY A 314 15.38 24.47 -6.48
N GLU A 315 14.72 25.38 -5.75
CA GLU A 315 14.15 25.08 -4.42
C GLU A 315 12.78 25.76 -4.27
N PRO A 316 11.68 25.03 -4.37
CA PRO A 316 11.56 23.63 -4.79
C PRO A 316 11.64 23.46 -6.31
N GLU A 317 12.07 22.30 -6.78
CA GLU A 317 12.15 21.96 -8.21
C GLU A 317 10.77 21.65 -8.81
N LEU A 318 9.89 21.01 -8.03
CA LEU A 318 8.52 20.71 -8.43
C LEU A 318 7.62 21.93 -8.22
N GLU A 319 7.20 22.57 -9.30
CA GLU A 319 6.21 23.64 -9.23
C GLU A 319 4.87 23.15 -8.70
N ALA A 320 4.21 23.95 -7.84
CA ALA A 320 2.93 23.60 -7.23
C ALA A 320 1.85 23.24 -8.27
N GLN A 321 1.80 23.99 -9.39
CA GLN A 321 0.84 23.72 -10.47
C GLN A 321 1.06 22.36 -11.13
N ILE A 322 2.31 21.93 -11.28
CA ILE A 322 2.64 20.62 -11.87
C ILE A 322 2.25 19.51 -10.91
N GLN A 323 2.54 19.68 -9.60
CA GLN A 323 2.09 18.77 -8.58
C GLN A 323 0.57 18.60 -8.59
N GLU A 324 -0.19 19.69 -8.60
CA GLU A 324 -1.65 19.68 -8.68
C GLU A 324 -2.17 18.91 -9.92
N GLN A 325 -1.49 18.98 -11.04
CA GLN A 325 -1.87 18.25 -12.25
C GLN A 325 -1.62 16.75 -12.11
N VAL A 326 -0.50 16.34 -11.49
CA VAL A 326 -0.22 14.93 -11.21
C VAL A 326 -1.18 14.40 -10.14
N ASP A 327 -1.50 15.18 -9.12
CA ASP A 327 -2.48 14.85 -8.10
C ASP A 327 -3.87 14.64 -8.71
N PHE A 328 -4.28 15.54 -9.60
CA PHE A 328 -5.53 15.41 -10.34
C PHE A 328 -5.56 14.16 -11.21
N TYR A 329 -4.48 13.86 -11.92
CA TYR A 329 -4.36 12.64 -12.72
C TYR A 329 -4.49 11.39 -11.85
N SER A 330 -3.70 11.28 -10.80
CA SER A 330 -3.66 10.12 -9.90
C SER A 330 -4.99 9.88 -9.20
N ALA A 331 -5.69 10.95 -8.77
CA ALA A 331 -6.99 10.85 -8.12
C ALA A 331 -8.11 10.39 -9.06
N ASN A 332 -7.96 10.60 -10.38
CA ASN A 332 -9.03 10.38 -11.34
C ASN A 332 -8.82 9.18 -12.27
N LEU A 333 -7.83 8.33 -11.99
CA LEU A 333 -7.69 7.04 -12.66
C LEU A 333 -8.84 6.11 -12.31
N ALA A 334 -9.58 5.69 -13.33
CA ALA A 334 -10.77 4.88 -13.17
C ALA A 334 -10.46 3.45 -12.73
N VAL A 335 -11.38 2.85 -11.97
CA VAL A 335 -11.38 1.42 -11.72
C VAL A 335 -12.16 0.71 -12.85
N PRO A 336 -11.57 -0.30 -13.51
CA PRO A 336 -12.29 -1.10 -14.51
C PRO A 336 -13.45 -1.87 -13.91
N ALA A 337 -14.48 -2.11 -14.73
CA ALA A 337 -15.59 -2.97 -14.37
C ALA A 337 -15.11 -4.41 -14.04
N ARG A 338 -15.78 -5.04 -13.10
CA ARG A 338 -15.56 -6.45 -12.76
C ARG A 338 -15.92 -7.32 -13.96
N ARG A 339 -15.01 -8.21 -14.33
CA ARG A 339 -15.17 -9.08 -15.51
C ARG A 339 -15.98 -10.32 -15.16
N ASN A 340 -16.76 -10.80 -16.13
CA ASN A 340 -17.43 -12.12 -16.11
C ASN A 340 -18.26 -12.38 -14.84
N ILE A 341 -18.95 -11.38 -14.31
CA ILE A 341 -19.71 -11.48 -13.03
C ILE A 341 -20.75 -12.59 -13.00
N ASN A 342 -21.24 -13.04 -14.18
CA ASN A 342 -22.22 -14.11 -14.32
C ASN A 342 -21.57 -15.51 -14.49
N ASP A 343 -20.24 -15.58 -14.60
CA ASP A 343 -19.51 -16.85 -14.70
C ASP A 343 -19.61 -17.60 -13.36
N PRO A 344 -20.03 -18.86 -13.34
CA PRO A 344 -20.07 -19.66 -12.12
C PRO A 344 -18.73 -19.70 -11.37
N ALA A 345 -17.59 -19.78 -12.07
CA ALA A 345 -16.27 -19.78 -11.45
C ALA A 345 -15.95 -18.44 -10.72
N VAL A 346 -16.43 -17.30 -11.24
CA VAL A 346 -16.28 -16.00 -10.58
C VAL A 346 -17.10 -15.93 -9.30
N ARG A 347 -18.30 -16.54 -9.30
CA ARG A 347 -19.16 -16.61 -8.10
C ARG A 347 -18.59 -17.57 -7.06
N GLU A 348 -18.08 -18.72 -7.49
CA GLU A 348 -17.37 -19.66 -6.61
C GLU A 348 -16.13 -19.00 -5.99
N GLY A 349 -15.34 -18.26 -6.78
CA GLY A 349 -14.20 -17.49 -6.29
C GLY A 349 -14.58 -16.46 -5.21
N TRP A 350 -15.76 -15.85 -5.30
CA TRP A 350 -16.29 -15.01 -4.22
C TRP A 350 -16.55 -15.80 -2.94
N GLN A 351 -17.16 -16.99 -3.07
CA GLN A 351 -17.38 -17.86 -1.92
C GLN A 351 -16.07 -18.28 -1.26
N VAL A 352 -15.09 -18.70 -2.07
CA VAL A 352 -13.73 -19.04 -1.59
C VAL A 352 -13.08 -17.86 -0.87
N PHE A 353 -13.24 -16.62 -1.38
CA PHE A 353 -12.73 -15.41 -0.72
C PHE A 353 -13.31 -15.23 0.69
N LEU A 354 -14.61 -15.49 0.87
CA LEU A 354 -15.26 -15.42 2.18
C LEU A 354 -14.84 -16.57 3.09
N ASP A 355 -14.87 -17.80 2.59
CA ASP A 355 -14.56 -19.01 3.36
C ASP A 355 -13.10 -19.07 3.81
N ALA A 356 -12.19 -18.48 3.03
CA ALA A 356 -10.79 -18.35 3.38
C ALA A 356 -10.50 -17.20 4.38
N GLY A 357 -11.52 -16.46 4.83
CA GLY A 357 -11.37 -15.36 5.79
C GLY A 357 -10.76 -14.08 5.20
N CYS A 358 -10.60 -13.98 3.87
CA CYS A 358 -9.99 -12.81 3.24
C CYS A 358 -10.75 -11.50 3.52
N ALA A 359 -12.07 -11.60 3.75
CA ALA A 359 -12.94 -10.46 4.05
C ALA A 359 -12.64 -9.79 5.41
N ALA A 360 -11.97 -10.47 6.33
CA ALA A 360 -11.54 -9.91 7.61
C ALA A 360 -10.56 -8.73 7.42
N CYS A 361 -9.65 -8.85 6.45
CA CYS A 361 -8.73 -7.76 6.08
C CYS A 361 -9.20 -6.94 4.86
N HIS A 362 -9.87 -7.59 3.90
CA HIS A 362 -10.31 -6.99 2.65
C HIS A 362 -11.80 -6.71 2.68
N THR A 363 -12.20 -5.59 3.30
CA THR A 363 -13.60 -5.16 3.37
C THR A 363 -14.19 -4.99 1.96
N PRO A 364 -15.25 -5.75 1.59
CA PRO A 364 -15.70 -5.83 0.20
C PRO A 364 -16.31 -4.55 -0.36
N THR A 365 -16.91 -3.72 0.50
CA THR A 365 -17.64 -2.52 0.10
C THR A 365 -17.37 -1.36 1.04
N TRP A 366 -17.21 -0.17 0.46
CA TRP A 366 -17.07 1.09 1.16
C TRP A 366 -18.00 2.12 0.59
N LYS A 367 -18.35 3.10 1.39
CA LYS A 367 -19.11 4.27 0.96
C LYS A 367 -18.17 5.46 0.90
N THR A 368 -18.10 6.12 -0.24
CA THR A 368 -17.42 7.41 -0.39
C THR A 368 -18.33 8.56 -0.01
N GLY A 369 -17.77 9.63 0.52
CA GLY A 369 -18.48 10.87 0.84
C GLY A 369 -18.88 11.66 -0.38
#